data_43bc823222daff8442adf1f60037127c
#
_entry.id   43bc823222daff8442adf1f60037127c
#
_cell.length_a   1.000
_cell.length_b   1.000
_cell.length_c   1.000
_cell.angle_alpha   90.00
_cell.angle_beta   90.00
_cell.angle_gamma   90.00
#
_symmetry.space_group_name_H-M   'P 1'
#
loop_
_entity.id
_entity.type
_entity.pdbx_description
1 polymer ?
#
loop_
_entity_poly.entity_id
_entity_poly.type
_entity_poly.pdbx_seq_one_letter_code
_entity_poly.pdbx_strand_id
1 'polypeptide(L)'
;IVYFERDIARENEAYEFLKASGLKQVSDKLFIPKNTHSNDSSPLVSWLYQNKELLHKRFVITNETAEAEYCLEDIRIEQFYKEDDRDWFELNIQVMIDGMVLPFTHFRKHILEGNREFVLPSGKIMLLPEDWFSKYSGLLQAATVKEDKTIRVRRSLVGLVQSAFSEDGKKTGPYQPKRLLDAPEGFRAQLRHYQQ
;
A
#
# COMPACT_ATOMS: atom_id res chain seq x y z
N ILE A 1 -2.43 -7.79 50.26
CA ILE A 1 -3.41 -7.43 49.23
C ILE A 1 -3.14 -5.96 48.90
N VAL A 2 -2.70 -5.68 47.68
CA VAL A 2 -2.48 -4.32 47.22
C VAL A 2 -3.75 -3.86 46.52
N TYR A 3 -4.36 -2.80 47.04
CA TYR A 3 -5.51 -2.16 46.39
C TYR A 3 -5.03 -1.05 45.50
N PHE A 4 -5.42 -1.09 44.24
CA PHE A 4 -5.24 0.03 43.31
C PHE A 4 -6.52 0.84 43.27
N GLU A 5 -6.43 2.13 43.55
CA GLU A 5 -7.52 3.05 43.33
C GLU A 5 -7.70 3.28 41.83
N ARG A 6 -8.94 3.16 41.39
CA ARG A 6 -9.29 3.26 39.97
C ARG A 6 -9.38 4.73 39.57
N ASP A 7 -8.59 5.15 38.59
CA ASP A 7 -8.66 6.52 38.06
C ASP A 7 -9.78 6.61 37.01
N ILE A 8 -10.98 6.89 37.48
CA ILE A 8 -12.19 7.00 36.64
C ILE A 8 -12.07 8.13 35.62
N ALA A 9 -11.40 9.24 35.97
CA ALA A 9 -11.25 10.36 35.06
C ALA A 9 -10.39 9.97 33.84
N ARG A 10 -9.28 9.28 34.06
CA ARG A 10 -8.38 8.79 33.03
C ARG A 10 -9.03 7.70 32.18
N GLU A 11 -9.83 6.83 32.77
CA GLU A 11 -10.59 5.81 32.04
C GLU A 11 -11.63 6.45 31.12
N ASN A 12 -12.36 7.46 31.58
CA ASN A 12 -13.34 8.17 30.78
C ASN A 12 -12.67 8.92 29.62
N GLU A 13 -11.52 9.54 29.84
CA GLU A 13 -10.74 10.16 28.77
C GLU A 13 -10.34 9.14 27.70
N ALA A 14 -9.89 7.94 28.10
CA ALA A 14 -9.55 6.86 27.18
C ALA A 14 -10.79 6.39 26.38
N TYR A 15 -11.94 6.24 27.00
CA TYR A 15 -13.19 5.88 26.31
C TYR A 15 -13.63 6.92 25.29
N GLU A 16 -13.59 8.19 25.65
CA GLU A 16 -13.92 9.28 24.72
C GLU A 16 -12.93 9.34 23.55
N PHE A 17 -11.65 9.12 23.79
CA PHE A 17 -10.66 9.02 22.73
C PHE A 17 -10.98 7.87 21.77
N LEU A 18 -11.28 6.67 22.27
CA LEU A 18 -11.61 5.51 21.43
C LEU A 18 -12.88 5.74 20.60
N LYS A 19 -13.90 6.41 21.19
CA LYS A 19 -15.12 6.79 20.46
C LYS A 19 -14.84 7.83 19.37
N ALA A 20 -14.01 8.83 19.68
CA ALA A 20 -13.62 9.88 18.74
C ALA A 20 -12.77 9.33 17.57
N SER A 21 -11.96 8.30 17.83
CA SER A 21 -11.14 7.63 16.82
C SER A 21 -11.92 6.65 15.91
N GLY A 22 -13.25 6.58 16.03
CA GLY A 22 -14.10 5.80 15.14
C GLY A 22 -14.55 4.45 15.68
N LEU A 23 -14.40 4.20 16.98
CA LEU A 23 -14.99 3.04 17.62
C LEU A 23 -16.37 3.34 18.21
N LYS A 24 -17.22 2.31 18.28
CA LYS A 24 -18.49 2.31 18.99
C LYS A 24 -18.36 1.39 20.20
N GLN A 25 -18.73 1.91 21.37
CA GLN A 25 -18.82 1.12 22.58
C GLN A 25 -20.08 0.24 22.54
N VAL A 26 -19.90 -1.05 22.76
CA VAL A 26 -20.99 -2.05 22.78
C VAL A 26 -21.30 -2.46 24.20
N SER A 27 -20.28 -2.55 25.05
CA SER A 27 -20.42 -2.79 26.50
C SER A 27 -19.31 -2.05 27.24
N ASP A 28 -19.28 -2.15 28.58
CA ASP A 28 -18.34 -1.40 29.44
C ASP A 28 -16.88 -1.46 29.00
N LYS A 29 -16.46 -2.57 28.41
CA LYS A 29 -15.06 -2.80 27.98
C LYS A 29 -14.90 -3.23 26.52
N LEU A 30 -16.01 -3.30 25.77
CA LEU A 30 -15.99 -3.78 24.39
C LEU A 30 -16.26 -2.65 23.42
N PHE A 31 -15.32 -2.47 22.50
CA PHE A 31 -15.42 -1.51 21.40
C PHE A 31 -15.34 -2.23 20.06
N ILE A 32 -16.10 -1.76 19.09
CA ILE A 32 -16.08 -2.24 17.70
C ILE A 32 -15.95 -1.04 16.75
N PRO A 33 -15.37 -1.19 15.56
CA PRO A 33 -15.35 -0.14 14.53
C PRO A 33 -16.76 0.30 14.14
N LYS A 34 -16.97 1.62 13.98
CA LYS A 34 -18.24 2.17 13.50
C LYS A 34 -18.50 1.87 12.03
N ASN A 35 -17.45 1.97 11.22
CA ASN A 35 -17.53 1.78 9.80
C ASN A 35 -16.95 0.41 9.46
N THR A 36 -17.81 -0.51 9.09
CA THR A 36 -17.45 -1.78 8.48
C THR A 36 -17.76 -1.64 6.99
N HIS A 37 -16.73 -1.42 6.17
CA HIS A 37 -16.92 -1.52 4.73
C HIS A 37 -17.30 -2.97 4.41
N SER A 38 -18.28 -3.16 3.53
CA SER A 38 -18.84 -4.48 3.18
C SER A 38 -17.80 -5.49 2.66
N ASN A 39 -16.65 -5.02 2.23
CA ASN A 39 -15.54 -5.84 1.70
C ASN A 39 -14.35 -5.96 2.65
N ASP A 40 -14.43 -5.47 3.89
CA ASP A 40 -13.35 -5.57 4.85
C ASP A 40 -13.54 -6.83 5.72
N SER A 41 -12.69 -7.83 5.50
CA SER A 41 -12.70 -9.10 6.27
C SER A 41 -12.29 -8.88 7.72
N SER A 42 -11.54 -7.82 8.01
CA SER A 42 -10.99 -7.54 9.34
C SER A 42 -11.06 -6.05 9.71
N PRO A 43 -12.28 -5.50 9.93
CA PRO A 43 -12.48 -4.06 10.18
C PRO A 43 -11.70 -3.52 11.38
N LEU A 44 -11.55 -4.33 12.43
CA LEU A 44 -10.80 -3.94 13.62
C LEU A 44 -9.31 -3.78 13.32
N VAL A 45 -8.75 -4.69 12.54
CA VAL A 45 -7.32 -4.64 12.17
C VAL A 45 -7.04 -3.46 11.25
N SER A 46 -7.94 -3.20 10.29
CA SER A 46 -7.88 -2.00 9.45
C SER A 46 -7.92 -0.72 10.26
N TRP A 47 -8.80 -0.64 11.24
CA TRP A 47 -8.87 0.48 12.16
C TRP A 47 -7.61 0.63 13.01
N LEU A 48 -7.07 -0.47 13.55
CA LEU A 48 -5.81 -0.48 14.31
C LEU A 48 -4.66 0.04 13.45
N TYR A 49 -4.55 -0.42 12.22
CA TYR A 49 -3.51 0.01 11.29
C TYR A 49 -3.58 1.52 11.01
N GLN A 50 -4.78 2.05 10.76
CA GLN A 50 -4.99 3.49 10.49
C GLN A 50 -4.69 4.37 11.71
N ASN A 51 -4.90 3.88 12.92
CA ASN A 51 -4.76 4.64 14.15
C ASN A 51 -3.51 4.28 14.98
N LYS A 52 -2.62 3.41 14.46
CA LYS A 52 -1.50 2.83 15.21
C LYS A 52 -0.62 3.86 15.91
N GLU A 53 -0.24 4.95 15.22
CA GLU A 53 0.62 5.98 15.79
C GLU A 53 -0.02 6.71 16.98
N LEU A 54 -1.32 6.98 16.89
CA LEU A 54 -2.07 7.63 17.95
C LEU A 54 -2.28 6.69 19.16
N LEU A 55 -2.52 5.41 18.86
CA LEU A 55 -2.71 4.39 19.87
C LEU A 55 -1.44 4.10 20.65
N HIS A 56 -0.30 3.91 19.99
CA HIS A 56 0.99 3.65 20.64
C HIS A 56 1.45 4.78 21.57
N LYS A 57 1.01 6.01 21.34
CA LYS A 57 1.30 7.14 22.24
C LYS A 57 0.55 7.08 23.56
N ARG A 58 -0.59 6.36 23.62
CA ARG A 58 -1.51 6.39 24.76
C ARG A 58 -1.78 5.02 25.38
N PHE A 59 -1.65 3.95 24.60
CA PHE A 59 -2.04 2.59 24.99
C PHE A 59 -0.92 1.59 24.72
N VAL A 60 -0.90 0.55 25.54
CA VAL A 60 -0.19 -0.70 25.24
C VAL A 60 -1.19 -1.63 24.58
N ILE A 61 -0.91 -2.03 23.35
CA ILE A 61 -1.77 -2.93 22.60
C ILE A 61 -1.24 -4.35 22.80
N THR A 62 -2.07 -5.23 23.34
CA THR A 62 -1.77 -6.66 23.49
C THR A 62 -2.78 -7.47 22.70
N ASN A 63 -2.31 -8.57 22.12
CA ASN A 63 -3.15 -9.52 21.40
C ASN A 63 -3.21 -10.83 22.20
N GLU A 64 -4.33 -11.05 22.91
CA GLU A 64 -4.47 -12.18 23.82
C GLU A 64 -5.15 -13.42 23.22
N THR A 65 -5.82 -13.29 22.07
CA THR A 65 -6.70 -14.32 21.50
C THR A 65 -6.42 -14.71 20.07
N ALA A 66 -5.18 -14.53 19.59
CA ALA A 66 -4.91 -14.68 18.19
C ALA A 66 -4.77 -16.13 17.74
N GLU A 67 -5.77 -16.61 17.02
CA GLU A 67 -5.58 -17.68 16.03
C GLU A 67 -4.67 -17.18 14.87
N ALA A 68 -4.58 -15.84 14.68
CA ALA A 68 -3.73 -15.20 13.68
C ALA A 68 -3.07 -13.93 14.23
N GLU A 69 -1.76 -13.79 14.12
CA GLU A 69 -1.02 -12.60 14.48
C GLU A 69 -0.97 -11.64 13.28
N TYR A 70 -1.47 -10.41 13.45
CA TYR A 70 -1.41 -9.37 12.40
C TYR A 70 -0.14 -8.54 12.51
N CYS A 71 0.50 -8.30 11.36
CA CYS A 71 1.63 -7.39 11.25
C CYS A 71 1.13 -5.96 11.10
N LEU A 72 1.44 -5.10 12.09
CA LEU A 72 1.08 -3.69 12.09
C LEU A 72 2.26 -2.78 11.73
N GLU A 73 3.36 -3.34 11.24
CA GLU A 73 4.54 -2.58 10.85
C GLU A 73 4.33 -1.75 9.59
N ASP A 74 5.22 -0.77 9.39
CA ASP A 74 5.20 0.07 8.20
C ASP A 74 5.70 -0.69 6.99
N ILE A 75 4.98 -0.53 5.89
CA ILE A 75 5.30 -1.10 4.61
C ILE A 75 6.13 -0.07 3.83
N ARG A 76 7.30 -0.47 3.35
CA ARG A 76 8.13 0.34 2.46
C ARG A 76 8.25 -0.34 1.11
N ILE A 77 8.11 0.45 0.05
CA ILE A 77 8.26 -0.04 -1.33
C ILE A 77 9.51 0.59 -1.92
N GLU A 78 10.42 -0.24 -2.38
CA GLU A 78 11.57 0.18 -3.17
C GLU A 78 11.42 -0.31 -4.60
N GLN A 79 11.80 0.53 -5.54
CA GLN A 79 11.66 0.25 -6.95
C GLN A 79 12.96 0.54 -7.70
N PHE A 80 13.34 -0.39 -8.54
CA PHE A 80 14.51 -0.29 -9.39
C PHE A 80 14.08 -0.47 -10.84
N TYR A 81 14.55 0.42 -11.70
CA TYR A 81 14.24 0.39 -13.12
C TYR A 81 15.45 -0.05 -13.90
N LYS A 82 15.23 -0.89 -14.90
CA LYS A 82 16.21 -1.24 -15.90
C LYS A 82 15.59 -1.14 -17.28
N GLU A 83 16.26 -0.43 -18.18
CA GLU A 83 15.90 -0.50 -19.60
C GLU A 83 16.42 -1.84 -20.15
N ASP A 84 15.50 -2.68 -20.65
CA ASP A 84 15.86 -3.99 -21.19
C ASP A 84 16.08 -3.90 -22.70
N ASP A 85 15.10 -3.40 -23.43
CA ASP A 85 15.12 -3.36 -24.89
C ASP A 85 14.41 -2.08 -25.36
N ARG A 86 14.43 -1.80 -26.67
CA ARG A 86 13.81 -0.59 -27.22
C ARG A 86 12.34 -0.43 -26.86
N ASP A 87 11.63 -1.55 -26.65
CA ASP A 87 10.18 -1.57 -26.47
C ASP A 87 9.73 -1.96 -25.06
N TRP A 88 10.63 -2.27 -24.13
CA TRP A 88 10.31 -2.78 -22.82
C TRP A 88 11.05 -2.09 -21.67
N PHE A 89 10.38 -2.06 -20.51
CA PHE A 89 10.97 -1.73 -19.22
C PHE A 89 10.93 -2.94 -18.31
N GLU A 90 11.96 -3.10 -17.52
CA GLU A 90 12.00 -4.01 -16.40
C GLU A 90 11.91 -3.25 -15.09
N LEU A 91 11.01 -3.69 -14.24
CA LEU A 91 10.75 -3.14 -12.91
C LEU A 91 11.05 -4.22 -11.89
N ASN A 92 12.02 -3.98 -11.04
CA ASN A 92 12.22 -4.77 -9.83
C ASN A 92 11.65 -3.97 -8.66
N ILE A 93 10.58 -4.48 -8.08
CA ILE A 93 9.88 -3.82 -6.98
C ILE A 93 9.96 -4.72 -5.77
N GLN A 94 10.42 -4.17 -4.67
CA GLN A 94 10.59 -4.85 -3.39
C GLN A 94 9.72 -4.20 -2.33
N VAL A 95 9.14 -5.04 -1.48
CA VAL A 95 8.35 -4.64 -0.32
C VAL A 95 9.10 -5.04 0.93
N MET A 96 9.39 -4.06 1.77
CA MET A 96 10.03 -4.28 3.07
C MET A 96 8.98 -4.18 4.16
N ILE A 97 8.85 -5.23 4.95
CA ILE A 97 7.94 -5.33 6.09
C ILE A 97 8.45 -6.37 7.09
N ASP A 98 8.31 -6.11 8.37
CA ASP A 98 8.69 -7.03 9.48
C ASP A 98 10.14 -7.53 9.33
N GLY A 99 11.06 -6.63 8.91
CA GLY A 99 12.46 -6.98 8.65
C GLY A 99 12.71 -7.86 7.42
N MET A 100 11.67 -8.22 6.67
CA MET A 100 11.75 -9.04 5.46
C MET A 100 11.68 -8.20 4.20
N VAL A 101 12.31 -8.71 3.13
CA VAL A 101 12.26 -8.13 1.78
C VAL A 101 11.54 -9.14 0.87
N LEU A 102 10.39 -8.74 0.34
CA LEU A 102 9.57 -9.58 -0.52
C LEU A 102 9.43 -8.97 -1.92
N PRO A 103 9.55 -9.75 -3.00
CA PRO A 103 9.21 -9.28 -4.33
C PRO A 103 7.75 -8.85 -4.41
N PHE A 104 7.48 -7.68 -4.99
CA PHE A 104 6.11 -7.15 -5.14
C PHE A 104 5.17 -8.10 -5.89
N THR A 105 5.74 -8.92 -6.77
CA THR A 105 5.00 -9.92 -7.55
C THR A 105 4.29 -10.97 -6.69
N HIS A 106 4.71 -11.18 -5.44
CA HIS A 106 4.02 -12.08 -4.50
C HIS A 106 2.61 -11.58 -4.17
N PHE A 107 2.40 -10.27 -4.18
CA PHE A 107 1.11 -9.65 -3.89
C PHE A 107 0.18 -9.56 -5.11
N ARG A 108 0.69 -9.88 -6.32
CA ARG A 108 -0.04 -9.75 -7.59
C ARG A 108 -1.41 -10.42 -7.55
N LYS A 109 -1.46 -11.68 -7.13
CA LYS A 109 -2.72 -12.43 -7.06
C LYS A 109 -3.72 -11.75 -6.12
N HIS A 110 -3.29 -11.38 -4.92
CA HIS A 110 -4.11 -10.73 -3.91
C HIS A 110 -4.66 -9.37 -4.41
N ILE A 111 -3.81 -8.55 -5.03
CA ILE A 111 -4.23 -7.27 -5.58
C ILE A 111 -5.27 -7.44 -6.70
N LEU A 112 -5.06 -8.41 -7.61
CA LEU A 112 -5.98 -8.64 -8.74
C LEU A 112 -7.30 -9.26 -8.31
N GLU A 113 -7.32 -10.06 -7.25
CA GLU A 113 -8.51 -10.70 -6.68
C GLU A 113 -9.22 -9.84 -5.63
N GLY A 114 -8.64 -8.69 -5.25
CA GLY A 114 -9.20 -7.83 -4.21
C GLY A 114 -9.06 -8.37 -2.79
N ASN A 115 -8.16 -9.34 -2.57
CA ASN A 115 -7.91 -9.93 -1.25
C ASN A 115 -6.89 -9.09 -0.47
N ARG A 116 -7.30 -8.54 0.66
CA ARG A 116 -6.44 -7.68 1.48
C ARG A 116 -5.51 -8.45 2.42
N GLU A 117 -5.83 -9.69 2.76
CA GLU A 117 -5.04 -10.47 3.70
C GLU A 117 -3.95 -11.24 2.97
N PHE A 118 -2.70 -11.03 3.38
CA PHE A 118 -1.54 -11.72 2.87
C PHE A 118 -0.77 -12.36 4.02
N VAL A 119 -0.56 -13.67 3.95
CA VAL A 119 0.22 -14.39 4.96
C VAL A 119 1.71 -14.24 4.65
N LEU A 120 2.43 -13.58 5.56
CA LEU A 120 3.89 -13.43 5.48
C LEU A 120 4.60 -14.77 5.71
N PRO A 121 5.85 -14.93 5.25
CA PRO A 121 6.64 -16.11 5.55
C PRO A 121 6.85 -16.37 7.06
N SER A 122 6.72 -15.34 7.90
CA SER A 122 6.74 -15.45 9.36
C SER A 122 5.48 -16.07 9.95
N GLY A 123 4.42 -16.30 9.14
CA GLY A 123 3.10 -16.73 9.59
C GLY A 123 2.17 -15.59 10.01
N LYS A 124 2.66 -14.38 10.17
CA LYS A 124 1.83 -13.20 10.46
C LYS A 124 0.98 -12.81 9.25
N ILE A 125 -0.17 -12.23 9.49
CA ILE A 125 -1.05 -11.69 8.44
C ILE A 125 -0.76 -10.19 8.26
N MET A 126 -0.40 -9.82 7.04
CA MET A 126 -0.29 -8.43 6.59
C MET A 126 -1.58 -8.00 5.91
N LEU A 127 -2.10 -6.82 6.25
CA LEU A 127 -3.16 -6.19 5.47
C LEU A 127 -2.56 -5.33 4.37
N LEU A 128 -2.89 -5.65 3.11
CA LEU A 128 -2.51 -4.83 1.97
C LEU A 128 -3.21 -3.47 2.05
N PRO A 129 -2.47 -2.36 1.87
CA PRO A 129 -3.06 -1.03 1.83
C PRO A 129 -4.16 -0.94 0.76
N GLU A 130 -5.25 -0.26 1.07
CA GLU A 130 -6.42 -0.19 0.18
C GLU A 130 -6.10 0.52 -1.13
N ASP A 131 -5.23 1.51 -1.09
CA ASP A 131 -4.76 2.23 -2.28
C ASP A 131 -3.98 1.36 -3.26
N TRP A 132 -3.38 0.24 -2.82
CA TRP A 132 -2.66 -0.67 -3.72
C TRP A 132 -3.55 -1.27 -4.80
N PHE A 133 -4.82 -1.53 -4.48
CA PHE A 133 -5.77 -2.15 -5.41
C PHE A 133 -6.09 -1.22 -6.58
N SER A 134 -6.32 0.06 -6.32
CA SER A 134 -6.53 1.05 -7.39
C SER A 134 -5.24 1.43 -8.10
N LYS A 135 -4.14 1.57 -7.35
CA LYS A 135 -2.87 2.09 -7.82
C LYS A 135 -2.10 1.11 -8.70
N TYR A 136 -2.08 -0.17 -8.32
CA TYR A 136 -1.23 -1.16 -8.98
C TYR A 136 -1.97 -2.17 -9.86
N SER A 137 -3.29 -2.30 -9.76
CA SER A 137 -4.05 -3.31 -10.52
C SER A 137 -3.85 -3.17 -12.04
N GLY A 138 -3.95 -1.97 -12.60
CA GLY A 138 -3.75 -1.74 -14.02
C GLY A 138 -2.35 -2.11 -14.50
N LEU A 139 -1.32 -1.76 -13.72
CA LEU A 139 0.06 -2.14 -14.01
C LEU A 139 0.23 -3.66 -14.00
N LEU A 140 -0.26 -4.34 -12.94
CA LEU A 140 -0.12 -5.78 -12.77
C LEU A 140 -0.91 -6.61 -13.78
N GLN A 141 -2.05 -6.08 -14.29
CA GLN A 141 -2.80 -6.72 -15.38
C GLN A 141 -2.05 -6.65 -16.70
N ALA A 142 -1.45 -5.49 -17.00
CA ALA A 142 -0.75 -5.25 -18.26
C ALA A 142 0.68 -5.80 -18.30
N ALA A 143 1.23 -6.15 -17.16
CA ALA A 143 2.60 -6.59 -17.00
C ALA A 143 2.79 -8.10 -17.16
N THR A 144 3.96 -8.49 -17.69
CA THR A 144 4.43 -9.88 -17.67
C THR A 144 5.44 -10.04 -16.52
N VAL A 145 5.29 -11.09 -15.72
CA VAL A 145 6.23 -11.43 -14.64
C VAL A 145 7.21 -12.46 -15.16
N LYS A 146 8.52 -12.17 -15.03
CA LYS A 146 9.59 -13.09 -15.34
C LYS A 146 9.85 -14.10 -14.20
N GLU A 147 10.63 -15.13 -14.45
CA GLU A 147 11.02 -16.14 -13.46
C GLU A 147 11.79 -15.55 -12.27
N ASP A 148 12.60 -14.52 -12.51
CA ASP A 148 13.36 -13.77 -11.50
C ASP A 148 12.52 -12.78 -10.68
N LYS A 149 11.17 -12.84 -10.80
CA LYS A 149 10.21 -11.96 -10.15
C LYS A 149 10.25 -10.51 -10.63
N THR A 150 10.94 -10.22 -11.72
CA THR A 150 10.95 -8.91 -12.37
C THR A 150 9.66 -8.70 -13.16
N ILE A 151 9.12 -7.50 -13.10
CA ILE A 151 7.92 -7.08 -13.83
C ILE A 151 8.36 -6.45 -15.15
N ARG A 152 7.89 -6.99 -16.27
CA ARG A 152 8.17 -6.48 -17.60
C ARG A 152 6.96 -5.76 -18.18
N VAL A 153 7.14 -4.52 -18.60
CA VAL A 153 6.07 -3.64 -19.09
C VAL A 153 6.48 -3.04 -20.44
N ARG A 154 5.55 -2.96 -21.38
CA ARG A 154 5.80 -2.29 -22.67
C ARG A 154 6.01 -0.79 -22.48
N ARG A 155 6.90 -0.17 -23.25
CA ARG A 155 7.13 1.29 -23.20
C ARG A 155 5.89 2.12 -23.47
N SER A 156 4.97 1.64 -24.30
CA SER A 156 3.68 2.30 -24.55
C SER A 156 2.81 2.43 -23.29
N LEU A 157 3.09 1.64 -22.23
CA LEU A 157 2.35 1.64 -20.96
C LEU A 157 3.09 2.37 -19.82
N VAL A 158 4.12 3.17 -20.18
CA VAL A 158 4.89 3.94 -19.18
C VAL A 158 4.02 4.82 -18.30
N GLY A 159 2.90 5.32 -18.82
CA GLY A 159 1.92 6.09 -18.03
C GLY A 159 1.35 5.31 -16.86
N LEU A 160 1.12 4.00 -17.00
CA LEU A 160 0.68 3.14 -15.89
C LEU A 160 1.76 3.00 -14.82
N VAL A 161 3.03 2.87 -15.24
CA VAL A 161 4.16 2.83 -14.30
C VAL A 161 4.28 4.15 -13.55
N GLN A 162 4.19 5.28 -14.27
CA GLN A 162 4.25 6.60 -13.66
C GLN A 162 3.10 6.83 -12.67
N SER A 163 1.86 6.48 -13.05
CA SER A 163 0.71 6.64 -12.17
C SER A 163 0.80 5.76 -10.92
N ALA A 164 1.34 4.55 -11.05
CA ALA A 164 1.52 3.62 -9.94
C ALA A 164 2.56 4.09 -8.91
N PHE A 165 3.59 4.86 -9.33
CA PHE A 165 4.71 5.22 -8.48
C PHE A 165 4.92 6.74 -8.33
N SER A 166 4.00 7.57 -8.80
CA SER A 166 4.04 9.00 -8.53
C SER A 166 3.56 9.27 -7.10
N GLU A 167 4.45 9.74 -6.25
CA GLU A 167 4.10 10.37 -4.99
C GLU A 167 3.81 11.85 -5.27
N ASP A 168 2.62 12.32 -4.90
CA ASP A 168 2.21 13.74 -4.85
C ASP A 168 2.71 14.63 -6.01
N GLY A 169 2.48 14.19 -7.25
CA GLY A 169 2.78 15.01 -8.42
C GLY A 169 4.26 15.09 -8.81
N LYS A 170 5.17 14.46 -8.08
CA LYS A 170 6.56 14.28 -8.52
C LYS A 170 6.61 13.10 -9.49
N LYS A 171 6.90 13.38 -10.75
CA LYS A 171 7.16 12.39 -11.78
C LYS A 171 8.48 11.67 -11.48
N THR A 172 8.47 10.73 -10.54
CA THR A 172 9.58 9.82 -10.28
C THR A 172 9.41 8.61 -11.20
N GLY A 173 10.02 8.64 -12.33
CA GLY A 173 9.97 7.53 -13.28
C GLY A 173 11.17 7.54 -14.21
N PRO A 174 11.52 6.39 -14.82
CA PRO A 174 12.70 6.24 -15.66
C PRO A 174 12.61 7.00 -16.99
N TYR A 175 11.44 7.51 -17.33
CA TYR A 175 11.20 8.18 -18.60
C TYR A 175 11.08 9.69 -18.38
N GLN A 176 12.20 10.39 -18.54
CA GLN A 176 12.14 11.76 -19.02
C GLN A 176 11.94 11.67 -20.53
N PRO A 177 10.85 12.23 -21.10
CA PRO A 177 10.74 12.31 -22.55
C PRO A 177 12.03 12.99 -23.04
N LYS A 178 12.82 12.27 -23.83
CA LYS A 178 13.91 12.91 -24.56
C LYS A 178 13.31 14.13 -25.23
N ARG A 179 13.89 15.30 -24.98
CA ARG A 179 13.55 16.56 -25.65
C ARG A 179 13.07 16.23 -27.06
N LEU A 180 11.89 16.75 -27.42
CA LEU A 180 11.43 16.70 -28.80
C LEU A 180 12.63 17.00 -29.67
N LEU A 181 13.04 16.02 -30.46
CA LEU A 181 14.14 16.21 -31.39
C LEU A 181 13.73 17.37 -32.28
N ASP A 182 14.49 18.44 -32.29
CA ASP A 182 14.31 19.50 -33.26
C ASP A 182 14.19 18.85 -34.62
N ALA A 183 13.19 19.26 -35.38
CA ALA A 183 13.00 18.68 -36.72
C ALA A 183 14.32 18.73 -37.50
N PRO A 184 14.76 17.65 -38.13
CA PRO A 184 16.01 17.66 -38.89
C PRO A 184 16.05 18.82 -39.84
N GLU A 185 17.22 19.47 -40.01
CA GLU A 185 17.43 20.52 -41.00
C GLU A 185 16.98 19.99 -42.37
N GLY A 186 16.00 20.65 -42.97
CA GLY A 186 15.39 20.21 -44.24
C GLY A 186 13.99 19.58 -44.13
N PHE A 187 13.46 19.38 -42.95
CA PHE A 187 12.07 18.91 -42.77
C PHE A 187 11.07 20.03 -43.12
N ARG A 188 10.40 19.89 -44.28
CA ARG A 188 9.44 20.90 -44.79
C ARG A 188 7.98 20.65 -44.46
N ALA A 189 7.65 19.62 -43.66
CA ALA A 189 6.29 19.33 -43.29
C ALA A 189 5.89 20.14 -42.05
N GLN A 190 4.71 20.78 -42.08
CA GLN A 190 4.09 21.36 -40.86
C GLN A 190 3.46 20.24 -40.06
N LEU A 191 3.89 20.11 -38.78
CA LEU A 191 3.23 19.23 -37.83
C LEU A 191 1.80 19.72 -37.62
N ARG A 192 0.85 18.82 -37.66
CA ARG A 192 -0.54 19.14 -37.31
C ARG A 192 -0.62 19.42 -35.82
N HIS A 193 -1.57 20.27 -35.42
CA HIS A 193 -1.78 20.72 -34.05
C HIS A 193 -1.80 19.59 -32.99
N TYR A 194 -2.21 18.37 -33.33
CA TYR A 194 -2.20 17.19 -32.44
C TYR A 194 -0.89 16.39 -32.45
N GLN A 195 0.10 16.83 -33.23
CA GLN A 195 1.44 16.22 -33.34
C GLN A 195 2.53 17.06 -32.65
N GLN A 196 2.16 18.20 -32.12
CA GLN A 196 2.96 19.04 -31.27
C GLN A 196 2.72 18.66 -29.79
#